data_84e0b15a9cd94d5b2ff0ce64eb538087
#
_entry.id   84e0b15a9cd94d5b2ff0ce64eb538087
#
_cell.length_a   1.000
_cell.length_b   1.000
_cell.length_c   1.000
_cell.angle_alpha   90.00
_cell.angle_beta   90.00
_cell.angle_gamma   90.00
#
_symmetry.space_group_name_H-M   'P 1'
#
loop_
_entity.id
_entity.type
_entity.pdbx_description
1 polymer ?
#
loop_
_entity_poly.entity_id
_entity_poly.type
_entity_poly.pdbx_seq_one_letter_code
_entity_poly.pdbx_strand_id
1 'polypeptide(L)'
;REAGITGYDWIGWYREHPPEDDLKLLAWSDAQCGGRAHVDWYPFEHPQLGRVELGGWDRMNYWRNPPPELREREVARFPDWLATLALSLPRLELISAEAVPLGHDAGDDGEQPWRVRLVVGNAGYLPQYVTKRAQARKTVRGVMMSIDLPEGAELVSGKHREEAAQLEGHAPATSLQAFLPARSVTGDRTHRDWIVRAPAGATLVLAADGGRAGKLRVALTLGR
;
A
#
# COMPACT_ATOMS: atom_id res chain seq x y z
N ARG A 1 -15.44 28.87 -2.18
CA ARG A 1 -15.19 29.93 -1.18
C ARG A 1 -14.86 31.26 -1.86
N GLU A 2 -14.00 31.27 -2.87
CA GLU A 2 -13.65 32.50 -3.61
C GLU A 2 -14.85 33.14 -4.30
N ALA A 3 -15.80 32.36 -4.78
CA ALA A 3 -17.06 32.82 -5.36
C ALA A 3 -18.10 33.27 -4.32
N GLY A 4 -17.75 33.30 -3.02
CA GLY A 4 -18.69 33.63 -1.95
C GLY A 4 -19.73 32.53 -1.66
N ILE A 5 -19.55 31.35 -2.20
CA ILE A 5 -20.43 30.20 -1.99
C ILE A 5 -19.89 29.40 -0.80
N THR A 6 -20.67 29.29 0.26
CA THR A 6 -20.24 28.66 1.52
C THR A 6 -21.06 27.43 1.83
N GLY A 7 -20.34 26.37 2.21
CA GLY A 7 -20.81 25.20 2.93
C GLY A 7 -21.99 24.43 2.33
N TYR A 8 -21.79 23.22 1.91
CA TYR A 8 -22.82 22.46 1.23
C TYR A 8 -23.30 21.25 1.98
N ASP A 9 -24.62 21.22 2.17
CA ASP A 9 -25.38 19.99 1.95
C ASP A 9 -25.57 19.82 0.43
N TRP A 10 -24.80 18.95 -0.21
CA TRP A 10 -24.91 18.67 -1.64
C TRP A 10 -26.30 18.19 -2.05
N ILE A 11 -27.01 17.50 -1.18
CA ILE A 11 -28.34 16.98 -1.45
C ILE A 11 -29.35 18.13 -1.44
N GLY A 12 -29.27 19.03 -0.46
CA GLY A 12 -30.06 20.23 -0.39
C GLY A 12 -29.80 21.15 -1.58
N TRP A 13 -28.52 21.36 -1.92
CA TRP A 13 -28.14 22.21 -3.04
C TRP A 13 -28.65 21.69 -4.39
N TYR A 14 -28.61 20.37 -4.62
CA TYR A 14 -29.20 19.80 -5.83
C TYR A 14 -30.72 19.92 -5.92
N ARG A 15 -31.42 19.99 -4.79
CA ARG A 15 -32.87 20.15 -4.75
C ARG A 15 -33.32 21.59 -4.87
N GLU A 16 -32.56 22.50 -4.29
CA GLU A 16 -32.92 23.91 -4.10
C GLU A 16 -31.84 24.82 -4.68
N HIS A 17 -31.27 24.45 -5.82
CA HIS A 17 -30.20 25.21 -6.46
C HIS A 17 -30.56 26.69 -6.60
N PRO A 18 -29.97 27.58 -5.79
CA PRO A 18 -30.33 28.99 -5.83
C PRO A 18 -29.74 29.64 -7.08
N PRO A 19 -30.55 30.33 -7.90
CA PRO A 19 -30.05 31.00 -9.12
C PRO A 19 -28.90 31.98 -8.86
N GLU A 20 -28.86 32.56 -7.68
CA GLU A 20 -27.80 33.50 -7.27
C GLU A 20 -26.42 32.85 -7.21
N ASP A 21 -26.36 31.56 -6.98
CA ASP A 21 -25.08 30.82 -6.97
C ASP A 21 -24.53 30.65 -8.39
N ASP A 22 -25.37 30.46 -9.39
CA ASP A 22 -24.93 30.44 -10.79
C ASP A 22 -24.40 31.81 -11.23
N LEU A 23 -25.05 32.92 -10.82
CA LEU A 23 -24.56 34.27 -11.08
C LEU A 23 -23.21 34.54 -10.42
N LYS A 24 -23.02 34.09 -9.17
CA LYS A 24 -21.72 34.19 -8.48
C LYS A 24 -20.63 33.40 -9.18
N LEU A 25 -20.97 32.19 -9.66
CA LEU A 25 -20.04 31.35 -10.41
C LEU A 25 -19.67 31.95 -11.77
N LEU A 26 -20.62 32.55 -12.48
CA LEU A 26 -20.35 33.29 -13.72
C LEU A 26 -19.44 34.48 -13.47
N ALA A 27 -19.73 35.31 -12.50
CA ALA A 27 -18.90 36.45 -12.14
C ALA A 27 -17.48 36.01 -11.73
N TRP A 28 -17.37 34.92 -10.99
CA TRP A 28 -16.07 34.32 -10.66
C TRP A 28 -15.33 33.79 -11.91
N SER A 29 -16.04 33.14 -12.82
CA SER A 29 -15.47 32.66 -14.08
C SER A 29 -14.89 33.80 -14.90
N ASP A 30 -15.63 34.89 -15.02
CA ASP A 30 -15.19 36.07 -15.76
C ASP A 30 -13.95 36.71 -15.12
N ALA A 31 -13.98 36.89 -13.81
CA ALA A 31 -12.91 37.56 -13.08
C ALA A 31 -11.62 36.72 -12.97
N GLN A 32 -11.72 35.41 -12.77
CA GLN A 32 -10.58 34.53 -12.45
C GLN A 32 -10.13 33.66 -13.60
N CYS A 33 -11.03 33.36 -14.54
CA CYS A 33 -10.79 32.39 -15.61
C CYS A 33 -11.06 32.97 -17.02
N GLY A 34 -11.27 34.25 -17.13
CA GLY A 34 -11.57 34.91 -18.40
C GLY A 34 -12.81 34.34 -19.11
N GLY A 35 -13.86 34.00 -18.33
CA GLY A 35 -15.13 33.52 -18.83
C GLY A 35 -15.13 32.04 -19.29
N ARG A 36 -13.99 31.34 -19.22
CA ARG A 36 -13.82 29.99 -19.81
C ARG A 36 -14.55 28.86 -19.08
N ALA A 37 -15.09 29.10 -17.88
CA ALA A 37 -15.80 28.06 -17.14
C ALA A 37 -17.22 27.82 -17.69
N HIS A 38 -17.77 28.75 -18.47
CA HIS A 38 -19.08 28.64 -19.12
C HIS A 38 -18.93 28.91 -20.60
N VAL A 39 -19.54 28.09 -21.41
CA VAL A 39 -19.63 28.24 -22.88
C VAL A 39 -21.03 28.67 -23.21
N ASP A 40 -21.19 29.76 -23.93
CA ASP A 40 -22.50 30.20 -24.41
C ASP A 40 -23.12 29.16 -25.33
N TRP A 41 -24.42 28.97 -25.21
CA TRP A 41 -25.12 27.99 -26.03
C TRP A 41 -25.07 28.38 -27.50
N TYR A 42 -24.66 27.45 -28.36
CA TYR A 42 -24.57 27.62 -29.80
C TYR A 42 -25.16 26.43 -30.55
N PRO A 43 -25.75 26.64 -31.74
CA PRO A 43 -26.30 25.57 -32.55
C PRO A 43 -25.19 24.68 -33.12
N PHE A 44 -25.44 23.37 -33.11
CA PHE A 44 -24.51 22.35 -33.60
C PHE A 44 -25.27 21.25 -34.33
N GLU A 45 -24.78 20.82 -35.53
CA GLU A 45 -25.32 19.70 -36.27
C GLU A 45 -24.64 18.39 -35.82
N HIS A 46 -25.33 17.63 -34.99
CA HIS A 46 -24.79 16.35 -34.51
C HIS A 46 -25.05 15.25 -35.51
N PRO A 47 -24.06 14.37 -35.87
CA PRO A 47 -24.19 13.36 -36.94
C PRO A 47 -25.34 12.38 -36.76
N GLN A 48 -25.75 12.10 -35.54
CA GLN A 48 -26.81 11.13 -35.21
C GLN A 48 -28.06 11.77 -34.67
N LEU A 49 -28.01 12.97 -34.06
CA LEU A 49 -29.13 13.61 -33.38
C LEU A 49 -29.72 14.77 -34.19
N GLY A 50 -29.07 15.18 -35.29
CA GLY A 50 -29.45 16.35 -36.05
C GLY A 50 -29.10 17.64 -35.31
N ARG A 51 -29.89 18.69 -35.49
CA ARG A 51 -29.66 20.00 -34.90
C ARG A 51 -29.87 19.99 -33.39
N VAL A 52 -28.81 20.34 -32.65
CA VAL A 52 -28.77 20.45 -31.18
C VAL A 52 -28.14 21.77 -30.77
N GLU A 53 -28.22 22.11 -29.49
CA GLU A 53 -27.46 23.21 -28.91
C GLU A 53 -26.40 22.66 -27.96
N LEU A 54 -25.17 23.18 -28.04
CA LEU A 54 -24.07 22.86 -27.15
C LEU A 54 -23.69 24.10 -26.34
N GLY A 55 -23.39 23.91 -25.06
CA GLY A 55 -22.98 25.00 -24.18
C GLY A 55 -23.09 24.60 -22.70
N GLY A 56 -23.04 25.62 -21.83
CA GLY A 56 -23.14 25.44 -20.40
C GLY A 56 -21.79 25.33 -19.70
N TRP A 57 -21.81 24.84 -18.48
CA TRP A 57 -20.62 24.75 -17.63
C TRP A 57 -19.64 23.65 -18.09
N ASP A 58 -18.35 24.00 -18.19
CA ASP A 58 -17.29 23.01 -18.31
C ASP A 58 -17.04 22.33 -16.95
N ARG A 59 -17.80 21.26 -16.71
CA ARG A 59 -17.76 20.53 -15.45
C ARG A 59 -16.43 19.84 -15.17
N MET A 60 -15.70 19.47 -16.20
CA MET A 60 -14.43 18.73 -16.02
C MET A 60 -13.31 19.65 -15.55
N ASN A 61 -13.15 20.82 -16.17
CA ASN A 61 -12.01 21.69 -15.93
C ASN A 61 -12.26 22.79 -14.89
N TYR A 62 -13.52 23.09 -14.57
CA TYR A 62 -13.87 24.17 -13.65
C TYR A 62 -14.75 23.75 -12.46
N TRP A 63 -15.33 22.57 -12.53
CA TRP A 63 -16.18 22.07 -11.45
C TRP A 63 -15.57 20.88 -10.71
N ARG A 64 -15.11 19.84 -11.44
CA ARG A 64 -14.54 18.63 -10.84
C ARG A 64 -13.06 18.73 -10.58
N ASN A 65 -12.36 19.58 -11.32
CA ASN A 65 -10.94 19.84 -11.19
C ASN A 65 -10.72 21.34 -11.02
N PRO A 66 -9.62 21.75 -10.38
CA PRO A 66 -9.22 23.14 -10.37
C PRO A 66 -9.07 23.69 -11.80
N PRO A 67 -9.48 24.93 -12.05
CA PRO A 67 -9.18 25.60 -13.30
C PRO A 67 -7.68 25.54 -13.63
N PRO A 68 -7.31 25.51 -14.92
CA PRO A 68 -5.91 25.48 -15.32
C PRO A 68 -5.04 26.54 -14.64
N GLU A 69 -5.58 27.74 -14.46
CA GLU A 69 -4.93 28.90 -13.85
C GLU A 69 -4.65 28.74 -12.36
N LEU A 70 -5.47 27.92 -11.67
CA LEU A 70 -5.37 27.70 -10.23
C LEU A 70 -4.77 26.34 -9.88
N ARG A 71 -4.51 25.50 -10.87
CA ARG A 71 -4.11 24.10 -10.67
C ARG A 71 -2.82 23.96 -9.87
N GLU A 72 -1.80 24.73 -10.21
CA GLU A 72 -0.52 24.67 -9.51
C GLU A 72 -0.69 25.03 -8.02
N ARG A 73 -1.37 26.12 -7.72
CA ARG A 73 -1.68 26.53 -6.34
C ARG A 73 -2.45 25.46 -5.58
N GLU A 74 -3.45 24.87 -6.20
CA GLU A 74 -4.28 23.86 -5.56
C GLU A 74 -3.55 22.53 -5.32
N VAL A 75 -2.65 22.15 -6.22
CA VAL A 75 -1.87 20.91 -6.12
C VAL A 75 -0.68 21.06 -5.16
N ALA A 76 -0.08 22.26 -5.07
CA ALA A 76 1.12 22.50 -4.26
C ALA A 76 0.96 22.16 -2.77
N ARG A 77 -0.25 22.09 -2.26
CA ARG A 77 -0.54 21.72 -0.86
C ARG A 77 -0.54 20.21 -0.56
N PHE A 78 -0.50 19.35 -1.60
CA PHE A 78 -0.58 17.91 -1.40
C PHE A 78 0.74 17.16 -1.26
N PRO A 79 1.91 17.63 -1.72
CA PRO A 79 3.15 16.86 -1.70
C PRO A 79 3.51 16.35 -0.30
N ASP A 80 3.45 17.18 0.74
CA ASP A 80 3.79 16.80 2.11
C ASP A 80 2.83 15.75 2.67
N TRP A 81 1.54 15.88 2.36
CA TRP A 81 0.54 14.88 2.74
C TRP A 81 0.78 13.54 2.02
N LEU A 82 1.10 13.56 0.73
CA LEU A 82 1.44 12.35 -0.04
C LEU A 82 2.71 11.70 0.48
N ALA A 83 3.73 12.48 0.84
CA ALA A 83 4.95 11.98 1.46
C ALA A 83 4.65 11.30 2.81
N THR A 84 3.84 11.92 3.66
CA THR A 84 3.40 11.35 4.94
C THR A 84 2.63 10.06 4.73
N LEU A 85 1.72 10.02 3.75
CA LEU A 85 0.99 8.81 3.39
C LEU A 85 1.93 7.70 2.90
N ALA A 86 2.89 8.05 2.05
CA ALA A 86 3.88 7.09 1.54
C ALA A 86 4.75 6.50 2.67
N LEU A 87 5.16 7.32 3.64
CA LEU A 87 5.93 6.87 4.81
C LEU A 87 5.11 5.96 5.75
N SER A 88 3.79 6.04 5.73
CA SER A 88 2.92 5.17 6.52
C SER A 88 2.67 3.79 5.92
N LEU A 89 3.09 3.56 4.67
CA LEU A 89 2.87 2.29 3.97
C LEU A 89 3.61 1.13 4.66
N PRO A 90 3.13 -0.12 4.51
CA PRO A 90 3.82 -1.28 5.06
C PRO A 90 5.21 -1.42 4.45
N ARG A 91 6.19 -1.78 5.29
CA ARG A 91 7.58 -1.97 4.89
C ARG A 91 8.15 -3.25 5.49
N LEU A 92 8.47 -4.22 4.64
CA LEU A 92 9.07 -5.48 5.07
C LEU A 92 10.50 -5.25 5.54
N GLU A 93 10.83 -5.78 6.71
CA GLU A 93 12.14 -5.68 7.34
C GLU A 93 12.63 -7.06 7.81
N LEU A 94 13.94 -7.28 7.67
CA LEU A 94 14.59 -8.43 8.25
C LEU A 94 14.75 -8.22 9.76
N ILE A 95 14.22 -9.14 10.56
CA ILE A 95 14.42 -9.14 12.01
C ILE A 95 15.60 -10.03 12.37
N SER A 96 15.59 -11.28 11.90
CA SER A 96 16.73 -12.19 12.03
C SER A 96 16.77 -13.24 10.92
N ALA A 97 17.96 -13.72 10.63
CA ALA A 97 18.20 -14.91 9.82
C ALA A 97 19.30 -15.72 10.52
N GLU A 98 18.97 -16.90 10.99
CA GLU A 98 19.82 -17.69 11.87
C GLU A 98 19.87 -19.14 11.40
N ALA A 99 21.04 -19.77 11.59
CA ALA A 99 21.24 -21.20 11.41
C ALA A 99 21.88 -21.79 12.67
N VAL A 100 21.27 -22.80 13.23
CA VAL A 100 21.75 -23.51 14.42
C VAL A 100 21.93 -24.98 14.09
N PRO A 101 23.11 -25.58 14.36
CA PRO A 101 23.33 -27.01 14.15
C PRO A 101 22.42 -27.84 15.08
N LEU A 102 21.88 -28.94 14.57
CA LEU A 102 21.00 -29.84 15.33
C LEU A 102 21.73 -31.09 15.86
N GLY A 103 23.02 -31.22 15.63
CA GLY A 103 23.85 -32.29 16.11
C GLY A 103 25.21 -31.79 16.61
N HIS A 104 25.93 -32.66 17.34
CA HIS A 104 27.27 -32.32 17.85
C HIS A 104 28.39 -32.83 16.92
N ASP A 105 28.06 -33.77 16.04
CA ASP A 105 29.00 -34.38 15.12
C ASP A 105 28.52 -34.23 13.68
N ALA A 106 29.41 -33.78 12.81
CA ALA A 106 29.21 -33.92 11.36
C ALA A 106 29.28 -35.41 11.02
N GLY A 107 28.38 -35.86 10.12
CA GLY A 107 28.47 -37.22 9.57
C GLY A 107 29.83 -37.49 8.90
N ASP A 108 30.10 -38.73 8.51
CA ASP A 108 31.35 -39.13 7.84
C ASP A 108 31.63 -38.34 6.55
N ASP A 109 30.62 -37.74 5.96
CA ASP A 109 30.65 -36.88 4.76
C ASP A 109 30.84 -35.37 5.07
N GLY A 110 30.97 -34.98 6.36
CA GLY A 110 31.14 -33.60 6.79
C GLY A 110 29.88 -32.78 6.75
N GLU A 111 28.74 -33.39 6.44
CA GLU A 111 27.43 -32.74 6.43
C GLU A 111 26.72 -32.88 7.78
N GLN A 112 26.03 -31.84 8.20
CA GLN A 112 25.22 -31.88 9.42
C GLN A 112 23.86 -31.20 9.20
N PRO A 113 22.85 -31.59 9.99
CA PRO A 113 21.56 -30.94 9.94
C PRO A 113 21.62 -29.58 10.65
N TRP A 114 21.02 -28.56 10.01
CA TRP A 114 20.90 -27.20 10.51
C TRP A 114 19.42 -26.84 10.60
N ARG A 115 19.01 -26.23 11.71
CA ARG A 115 17.76 -25.47 11.77
C ARG A 115 18.03 -24.06 11.29
N VAL A 116 17.41 -23.71 10.17
CA VAL A 116 17.47 -22.38 9.57
C VAL A 116 16.18 -21.65 9.88
N ARG A 117 16.26 -20.46 10.45
CA ARG A 117 15.12 -19.62 10.78
C ARG A 117 15.25 -18.27 10.10
N LEU A 118 14.18 -17.84 9.42
CA LEU A 118 14.01 -16.49 8.90
C LEU A 118 12.86 -15.81 9.64
N VAL A 119 13.12 -14.66 10.24
CA VAL A 119 12.13 -13.82 10.91
C VAL A 119 12.05 -12.49 10.18
N VAL A 120 10.86 -12.11 9.78
CA VAL A 120 10.60 -10.82 9.14
C VAL A 120 9.48 -10.07 9.85
N GLY A 121 9.49 -8.75 9.73
CA GLY A 121 8.50 -7.89 10.32
C GLY A 121 8.01 -6.81 9.36
N ASN A 122 6.95 -6.12 9.77
CA ASN A 122 6.46 -4.93 9.13
C ASN A 122 6.85 -3.70 9.95
N ALA A 123 7.81 -2.92 9.47
CA ALA A 123 8.25 -1.66 10.09
C ALA A 123 7.36 -0.47 9.70
N GLY A 124 6.35 -0.67 8.85
CA GLY A 124 5.41 0.37 8.44
C GLY A 124 4.26 0.56 9.43
N TYR A 125 3.60 1.71 9.35
CA TYR A 125 2.45 2.03 10.20
C TYR A 125 1.21 1.24 9.81
N LEU A 126 0.96 1.07 8.51
CA LEU A 126 -0.17 0.33 7.98
C LEU A 126 0.14 -1.18 7.88
N PRO A 127 -0.88 -2.04 8.02
CA PRO A 127 -0.71 -3.49 7.85
C PRO A 127 -0.40 -3.85 6.40
N GLN A 128 0.28 -4.99 6.19
CA GLN A 128 0.63 -5.51 4.87
C GLN A 128 -0.58 -5.64 3.94
N TYR A 129 -1.72 -6.06 4.47
CA TYR A 129 -2.96 -6.22 3.72
C TYR A 129 -3.70 -4.91 3.45
N VAL A 130 -3.25 -3.79 4.02
CA VAL A 130 -3.77 -2.42 3.92
C VAL A 130 -5.19 -2.27 4.48
N THR A 131 -6.14 -3.11 4.06
CA THR A 131 -7.52 -3.10 4.58
C THR A 131 -8.00 -4.52 4.92
N LYS A 132 -8.75 -4.65 6.01
CA LYS A 132 -9.39 -5.92 6.39
C LYS A 132 -10.34 -6.47 5.31
N ARG A 133 -10.91 -5.60 4.49
CA ARG A 133 -11.75 -6.01 3.36
C ARG A 133 -10.94 -6.74 2.28
N ALA A 134 -9.70 -6.32 2.01
CA ALA A 134 -8.81 -7.01 1.08
C ALA A 134 -8.47 -8.42 1.59
N GLN A 135 -8.20 -8.54 2.89
CA GLN A 135 -7.97 -9.83 3.56
C GLN A 135 -9.21 -10.74 3.49
N ALA A 136 -10.40 -10.22 3.85
CA ALA A 136 -11.65 -10.98 3.80
C ALA A 136 -12.00 -11.47 2.37
N ARG A 137 -11.66 -10.68 1.36
CA ARG A 137 -11.85 -11.02 -0.06
C ARG A 137 -10.72 -11.87 -0.65
N LYS A 138 -9.69 -12.22 0.15
CA LYS A 138 -8.52 -12.98 -0.30
C LYS A 138 -7.82 -12.36 -1.53
N THR A 139 -7.86 -11.03 -1.65
CA THR A 139 -7.17 -10.30 -2.72
C THR A 139 -5.71 -10.00 -2.40
N VAL A 140 -5.29 -10.29 -1.17
CA VAL A 140 -3.93 -10.17 -0.66
C VAL A 140 -3.53 -11.50 -0.01
N ARG A 141 -2.25 -11.85 -0.16
CA ARG A 141 -1.65 -13.03 0.46
C ARG A 141 -0.72 -12.62 1.61
N GLY A 142 -0.38 -13.57 2.48
CA GLY A 142 0.65 -13.41 3.48
C GLY A 142 2.05 -13.29 2.85
N VAL A 143 3.06 -13.18 3.70
CA VAL A 143 4.45 -13.14 3.27
C VAL A 143 4.83 -14.48 2.66
N MET A 144 5.30 -14.47 1.41
CA MET A 144 5.88 -15.65 0.79
C MET A 144 7.35 -15.76 1.18
N MET A 145 7.72 -16.81 1.88
CA MET A 145 9.11 -17.08 2.26
C MET A 145 9.68 -18.21 1.43
N SER A 146 10.95 -18.09 1.07
CA SER A 146 11.66 -19.12 0.31
C SER A 146 13.10 -19.28 0.76
N ILE A 147 13.61 -20.48 0.49
CA ILE A 147 14.99 -20.87 0.71
C ILE A 147 15.57 -21.45 -0.58
N ASP A 148 16.68 -20.91 -1.03
CA ASP A 148 17.48 -21.42 -2.13
C ASP A 148 18.74 -22.08 -1.54
N LEU A 149 18.95 -23.35 -1.87
CA LEU A 149 20.05 -24.15 -1.38
C LEU A 149 21.21 -24.18 -2.38
N PRO A 150 22.45 -24.19 -1.93
CA PRO A 150 23.59 -24.44 -2.82
C PRO A 150 23.62 -25.89 -3.28
N GLU A 151 24.45 -26.18 -4.28
CA GLU A 151 24.70 -27.55 -4.75
C GLU A 151 25.21 -28.43 -3.61
N GLY A 152 24.69 -29.66 -3.51
CA GLY A 152 25.01 -30.61 -2.46
C GLY A 152 24.24 -30.44 -1.15
N ALA A 153 23.45 -29.37 -0.97
CA ALA A 153 22.61 -29.24 0.20
C ALA A 153 21.21 -29.81 -0.01
N GLU A 154 20.66 -30.45 1.03
CA GLU A 154 19.35 -31.08 1.01
C GLU A 154 18.36 -30.39 1.95
N LEU A 155 17.14 -30.18 1.49
CA LEU A 155 16.02 -29.73 2.34
C LEU A 155 15.37 -30.94 3.01
N VAL A 156 15.68 -31.16 4.29
CA VAL A 156 15.16 -32.29 5.08
C VAL A 156 13.73 -32.05 5.54
N SER A 157 13.41 -30.78 5.93
CA SER A 157 12.06 -30.41 6.38
C SER A 157 11.72 -28.99 6.00
N GLY A 158 10.44 -28.76 5.72
CA GLY A 158 9.92 -27.49 5.22
C GLY A 158 9.65 -27.56 3.72
N LYS A 159 9.31 -26.41 3.13
CA LYS A 159 9.12 -26.27 1.68
C LYS A 159 10.04 -25.18 1.17
N HIS A 160 10.59 -25.34 -0.04
CA HIS A 160 11.42 -24.33 -0.68
C HIS A 160 10.72 -22.97 -0.76
N ARG A 161 9.39 -22.98 -0.85
CA ARG A 161 8.58 -21.76 -0.88
C ARG A 161 7.23 -22.00 -0.20
N GLU A 162 6.89 -21.18 0.77
CA GLU A 162 5.65 -21.29 1.53
C GLU A 162 5.12 -19.92 1.96
N GLU A 163 3.80 -19.80 2.04
CA GLU A 163 3.13 -18.64 2.57
C GLU A 163 3.16 -18.65 4.10
N ALA A 164 3.62 -17.55 4.69
CA ALA A 164 3.56 -17.28 6.13
C ALA A 164 2.33 -16.42 6.46
N ALA A 165 2.25 -15.94 7.70
CA ALA A 165 1.15 -15.08 8.13
C ALA A 165 1.17 -13.71 7.42
N GLN A 166 0.05 -13.03 7.43
CA GLN A 166 -0.02 -11.61 7.10
C GLN A 166 0.47 -10.77 8.28
N LEU A 167 1.10 -9.64 7.98
CA LEU A 167 1.69 -8.77 8.99
C LEU A 167 0.77 -7.60 9.31
N GLU A 168 0.51 -7.39 10.59
CA GLU A 168 -0.09 -6.17 11.11
C GLU A 168 0.92 -5.01 10.99
N GLY A 169 0.41 -3.77 11.09
CA GLY A 169 1.24 -2.58 11.17
C GLY A 169 1.41 -2.09 12.61
N HIS A 170 2.17 -1.01 12.77
CA HIS A 170 2.32 -0.34 14.06
C HIS A 170 1.11 0.49 14.48
N ALA A 171 0.05 0.59 13.66
CA ALA A 171 -1.20 1.22 14.09
C ALA A 171 -1.78 0.41 15.25
N PRO A 172 -1.76 0.92 16.47
CA PRO A 172 -2.05 0.12 17.65
C PRO A 172 -3.57 -0.07 17.80
N ALA A 173 -4.11 -1.05 17.09
CA ALA A 173 -5.48 -1.49 17.38
C ALA A 173 -5.65 -2.00 18.82
N THR A 174 -4.54 -2.29 19.50
CA THR A 174 -4.51 -2.87 20.85
C THR A 174 -4.03 -1.93 21.95
N SER A 175 -3.52 -0.76 21.63
CA SER A 175 -2.94 0.17 22.61
C SER A 175 -3.97 0.82 23.56
N LEU A 176 -5.26 0.76 23.21
CA LEU A 176 -6.35 1.27 24.05
C LEU A 176 -6.86 0.27 25.10
N GLN A 177 -6.37 -0.97 25.09
CA GLN A 177 -6.79 -2.01 26.01
C GLN A 177 -5.74 -2.24 27.13
N ALA A 178 -5.44 -1.19 27.88
CA ALA A 178 -4.46 -1.26 28.97
C ALA A 178 -4.72 -2.31 30.04
N PHE A 179 -5.94 -2.83 30.13
CA PHE A 179 -6.37 -3.77 31.17
C PHE A 179 -6.62 -5.21 30.68
N LEU A 180 -6.56 -5.46 29.40
CA LEU A 180 -6.64 -6.83 28.90
C LEU A 180 -5.21 -7.36 28.72
N PRO A 181 -4.92 -8.59 29.21
CA PRO A 181 -3.65 -9.21 28.92
C PRO A 181 -3.45 -9.17 27.41
N ALA A 182 -2.36 -8.57 26.99
CA ALA A 182 -1.96 -8.59 25.59
C ALA A 182 -2.12 -10.04 25.14
N ARG A 183 -3.16 -10.32 24.36
CA ARG A 183 -3.22 -11.58 23.63
C ARG A 183 -2.03 -11.50 22.71
N SER A 184 -0.96 -12.01 23.30
CA SER A 184 0.34 -12.12 22.71
C SER A 184 0.30 -12.14 21.19
N VAL A 185 1.24 -11.70 20.68
CA VAL A 185 1.84 -11.88 19.40
C VAL A 185 1.88 -10.53 18.73
N THR A 186 3.05 -10.11 18.61
CA THR A 186 3.47 -9.14 17.64
C THR A 186 2.95 -9.60 16.28
N GLY A 187 1.70 -9.27 15.97
CA GLY A 187 1.09 -9.56 14.67
C GLY A 187 1.84 -8.88 13.52
N ASP A 188 2.82 -8.03 13.87
CA ASP A 188 3.74 -7.36 12.96
C ASP A 188 4.92 -8.23 12.53
N ARG A 189 5.06 -9.47 13.06
CA ARG A 189 6.17 -10.38 12.76
C ARG A 189 5.67 -11.75 12.34
N THR A 190 6.48 -12.42 11.52
CA THR A 190 6.26 -13.83 11.14
C THR A 190 7.60 -14.50 10.85
N HIS A 191 7.62 -15.83 10.91
CA HIS A 191 8.83 -16.61 10.68
C HIS A 191 8.55 -17.87 9.90
N ARG A 192 9.63 -18.48 9.38
CA ARG A 192 9.69 -19.85 8.87
C ARG A 192 10.95 -20.52 9.36
N ASP A 193 10.79 -21.81 9.64
CA ASP A 193 11.86 -22.72 9.97
C ASP A 193 12.00 -23.77 8.86
N TRP A 194 13.25 -24.10 8.56
CA TRP A 194 13.65 -25.19 7.68
C TRP A 194 14.68 -26.07 8.38
N ILE A 195 14.73 -27.34 8.05
CA ILE A 195 15.85 -28.22 8.39
C ILE A 195 16.56 -28.53 7.08
N VAL A 196 17.85 -28.17 7.06
CA VAL A 196 18.73 -28.32 5.90
C VAL A 196 19.90 -29.18 6.30
N ARG A 197 20.27 -30.17 5.47
CA ARG A 197 21.54 -30.90 5.61
C ARG A 197 22.54 -30.24 4.65
N ALA A 198 23.66 -29.77 5.18
CA ALA A 198 24.71 -29.12 4.41
C ALA A 198 26.01 -29.05 5.21
N PRO A 199 27.17 -28.93 4.55
CA PRO A 199 28.43 -28.74 5.22
C PRO A 199 28.50 -27.35 5.89
N ALA A 200 29.29 -27.24 6.97
CA ALA A 200 29.60 -25.94 7.56
C ALA A 200 30.30 -25.05 6.52
N GLY A 201 30.00 -23.77 6.54
CA GLY A 201 30.48 -22.80 5.55
C GLY A 201 29.64 -22.70 4.28
N ALA A 202 28.68 -23.61 4.05
CA ALA A 202 27.73 -23.47 2.95
C ALA A 202 26.88 -22.20 3.08
N THR A 203 26.59 -21.53 1.98
CA THR A 203 25.80 -20.30 1.97
C THR A 203 24.43 -20.56 1.34
N LEU A 204 23.39 -20.33 2.13
CA LEU A 204 21.98 -20.38 1.71
C LEU A 204 21.53 -18.98 1.31
N VAL A 205 20.49 -18.91 0.49
CA VAL A 205 19.81 -17.65 0.20
C VAL A 205 18.37 -17.74 0.69
N LEU A 206 18.03 -16.88 1.64
CA LEU A 206 16.68 -16.75 2.17
C LEU A 206 16.01 -15.54 1.54
N ALA A 207 14.73 -15.66 1.20
CA ALA A 207 13.98 -14.56 0.66
C ALA A 207 12.58 -14.46 1.27
N ALA A 208 12.07 -13.24 1.35
CA ALA A 208 10.70 -12.97 1.73
C ALA A 208 10.08 -11.94 0.78
N ASP A 209 8.85 -12.20 0.35
CA ASP A 209 8.04 -11.34 -0.52
C ASP A 209 6.75 -10.97 0.23
N GLY A 210 6.70 -9.75 0.76
CA GLY A 210 5.55 -9.17 1.43
C GLY A 210 4.58 -8.44 0.49
N GLY A 211 4.70 -8.64 -0.83
CA GLY A 211 3.88 -7.94 -1.80
C GLY A 211 4.07 -6.43 -1.73
N ARG A 212 3.05 -5.70 -1.26
CA ARG A 212 3.11 -4.23 -1.11
C ARG A 212 4.10 -3.76 -0.05
N ALA A 213 4.41 -4.61 0.93
CA ALA A 213 5.42 -4.30 1.94
C ALA A 213 6.85 -4.39 1.42
N GLY A 214 7.04 -4.90 0.20
CA GLY A 214 8.35 -5.05 -0.42
C GLY A 214 8.89 -6.47 -0.35
N LYS A 215 10.14 -6.61 -0.76
CA LYS A 215 10.87 -7.89 -0.83
C LYS A 215 12.24 -7.74 -0.17
N LEU A 216 12.71 -8.81 0.42
CA LEU A 216 14.07 -8.90 0.93
C LEU A 216 14.72 -10.23 0.52
N ARG A 217 16.02 -10.20 0.50
CA ARG A 217 16.87 -11.37 0.25
C ARG A 217 18.12 -11.27 1.11
N VAL A 218 18.48 -12.38 1.74
CA VAL A 218 19.63 -12.44 2.64
C VAL A 218 20.43 -13.73 2.38
N ALA A 219 21.74 -13.60 2.28
CA ALA A 219 22.65 -14.74 2.25
C ALA A 219 23.01 -15.11 3.69
N LEU A 220 22.91 -16.37 4.04
CA LEU A 220 23.18 -16.91 5.36
C LEU A 220 24.24 -18.01 5.22
N THR A 221 25.42 -17.81 5.86
CA THR A 221 26.49 -18.82 5.89
C THR A 221 26.37 -19.66 7.15
N LEU A 222 26.33 -20.97 6.98
CA LEU A 222 26.18 -21.93 8.06
C LEU A 222 27.44 -21.99 8.93
N GLY A 223 27.31 -21.92 10.25
CA GLY A 223 28.41 -22.01 11.18
C GLY A 223 29.18 -20.71 11.43
N ARG A 224 28.62 -19.60 11.01
CA ARG A 224 29.14 -18.25 11.36
C ARG A 224 28.25 -17.54 12.35
#